data_cd222f2d53e48d8e81da8e08cdecb868
#
_entry.id   cd222f2d53e48d8e81da8e08cdecb868
#
_cell.length_a   1.000
_cell.length_b   1.000
_cell.length_c   1.000
_cell.angle_alpha   90.00
_cell.angle_beta   90.00
_cell.angle_gamma   90.00
#
_symmetry.space_group_name_H-M   'P 1'
#
loop_
_entity.id
_entity.type
_entity.pdbx_description
1 polymer ?
#
loop_
_entity_poly.entity_id
_entity_poly.type
_entity_poly.pdbx_seq_one_letter_code
_entity_poly.pdbx_strand_id
1 'polypeptide(L)'
;ELADQINYLGAHYATTAAEIAQTVNDTGSLGQIAGMDVQSTAALSTALLAMGVDSGKVATSIRRMYTNLSMGSKATDAQSAAFEQLGFTAEQFAKDMQKDAPAALKSLFTAIGTQPKDKQVGYLKTLLGQWAIESGAKLTGNLDLFVKTLDDVGDASKYNGSMYKEFMLKCETSESVLTMLGSAWRAVRIEVGNNFLPVLKDVAGFGIEKLNDLRAALPDIAERVRQVIEYLLNNGDKVATTIAGIGTAWAGMR
;
A
#
# COMPACT_ATOMS: atom_id res chain seq x y z
N GLU A 1 6.58 -4.90 8.87
CA GLU A 1 6.01 -6.19 8.41
C GLU A 1 4.87 -5.98 7.40
N LEU A 2 3.68 -5.44 7.80
CA LEU A 2 2.57 -5.23 6.84
C LEU A 2 2.97 -4.37 5.63
N ALA A 3 3.75 -3.31 5.87
CA ALA A 3 4.22 -2.45 4.80
C ALA A 3 5.15 -3.19 3.82
N ASP A 4 6.02 -4.07 4.33
CA ASP A 4 6.87 -4.93 3.48
C ASP A 4 6.04 -5.94 2.69
N GLN A 5 4.99 -6.54 3.29
CA GLN A 5 4.06 -7.43 2.61
C GLN A 5 3.34 -6.71 1.46
N ILE A 6 2.76 -5.54 1.73
CA ILE A 6 2.06 -4.74 0.72
C ILE A 6 3.02 -4.31 -0.40
N ASN A 7 4.24 -3.91 -0.05
CA ASN A 7 5.24 -3.53 -1.03
C ASN A 7 5.66 -4.72 -1.91
N TYR A 8 5.91 -5.87 -1.29
CA TYR A 8 6.25 -7.10 -2.01
C TYR A 8 5.12 -7.51 -2.96
N LEU A 9 3.87 -7.52 -2.49
CA LEU A 9 2.72 -7.85 -3.32
C LEU A 9 2.57 -6.88 -4.50
N GLY A 10 2.71 -5.56 -4.27
CA GLY A 10 2.64 -4.56 -5.34
C GLY A 10 3.76 -4.67 -6.38
N ALA A 11 4.94 -5.20 -5.98
CA ALA A 11 6.07 -5.40 -6.89
C ALA A 11 5.98 -6.71 -7.70
N HIS A 12 5.27 -7.74 -7.21
CA HIS A 12 5.27 -9.08 -7.81
C HIS A 12 3.95 -9.47 -8.49
N TYR A 13 2.90 -8.67 -8.33
CA TYR A 13 1.60 -8.90 -8.93
C TYR A 13 1.16 -7.71 -9.81
N ALA A 14 0.22 -7.93 -10.71
CA ALA A 14 -0.31 -6.90 -11.61
C ALA A 14 -1.22 -5.90 -10.87
N THR A 15 -0.67 -5.17 -9.91
CA THR A 15 -1.31 -4.15 -9.09
C THR A 15 -0.23 -3.24 -8.48
N THR A 16 -0.63 -2.25 -7.71
CA THR A 16 0.30 -1.35 -7.01
C THR A 16 0.15 -1.47 -5.49
N ALA A 17 1.24 -1.23 -4.75
CA ALA A 17 1.20 -1.17 -3.29
C ALA A 17 0.17 -0.14 -2.77
N ALA A 18 -0.03 0.97 -3.50
CA ALA A 18 -1.00 2.00 -3.15
C ALA A 18 -2.45 1.50 -3.25
N GLU A 19 -2.80 0.76 -4.32
CA GLU A 19 -4.15 0.18 -4.49
C GLU A 19 -4.44 -0.88 -3.42
N ILE A 20 -3.46 -1.73 -3.10
CA ILE A 20 -3.58 -2.72 -2.03
C ILE A 20 -3.79 -2.01 -0.68
N ALA A 21 -2.94 -1.03 -0.33
CA ALA A 21 -3.02 -0.29 0.91
C ALA A 21 -4.36 0.44 1.06
N GLN A 22 -4.85 1.07 -0.01
CA GLN A 22 -6.15 1.74 -0.03
C GLN A 22 -7.28 0.73 0.24
N THR A 23 -7.27 -0.43 -0.43
CA THR A 23 -8.29 -1.46 -0.24
C THR A 23 -8.27 -2.01 1.19
N VAL A 24 -7.09 -2.27 1.75
CA VAL A 24 -6.90 -2.71 3.14
C VAL A 24 -7.44 -1.66 4.13
N ASN A 25 -7.12 -0.39 3.92
CA ASN A 25 -7.63 0.70 4.74
C ASN A 25 -9.17 0.76 4.71
N ASP A 26 -9.76 0.58 3.54
CA ASP A 26 -11.21 0.68 3.34
C ASP A 26 -11.99 -0.53 3.87
N THR A 27 -11.35 -1.69 4.00
CA THR A 27 -12.03 -2.96 4.32
C THR A 27 -11.55 -3.62 5.60
N GLY A 28 -10.38 -3.24 6.14
CA GLY A 28 -9.71 -3.96 7.23
C GLY A 28 -10.53 -4.07 8.50
N SER A 29 -11.22 -3.02 8.93
CA SER A 29 -12.07 -3.08 10.13
C SER A 29 -13.23 -4.08 9.98
N LEU A 30 -13.87 -4.13 8.81
CA LEU A 30 -14.93 -5.09 8.54
C LEU A 30 -14.35 -6.51 8.36
N GLY A 31 -13.15 -6.61 7.79
CA GLY A 31 -12.41 -7.86 7.69
C GLY A 31 -12.17 -8.50 9.06
N GLN A 32 -11.67 -7.73 10.02
CA GLN A 32 -11.47 -8.21 11.39
C GLN A 32 -12.76 -8.73 12.04
N ILE A 33 -13.88 -8.04 11.84
CA ILE A 33 -15.20 -8.49 12.32
C ILE A 33 -15.60 -9.81 11.63
N ALA A 34 -15.25 -9.98 10.36
CA ALA A 34 -15.55 -11.18 9.58
C ALA A 34 -14.55 -12.34 9.79
N GLY A 35 -13.52 -12.16 10.65
CA GLY A 35 -12.48 -13.16 10.92
C GLY A 35 -11.30 -13.10 9.95
N MET A 36 -11.20 -12.05 9.12
CA MET A 36 -10.11 -11.85 8.17
C MET A 36 -9.08 -10.89 8.77
N ASP A 37 -7.85 -11.34 8.95
CA ASP A 37 -6.76 -10.48 9.38
C ASP A 37 -6.32 -9.50 8.27
N VAL A 38 -5.47 -8.54 8.63
CA VAL A 38 -5.05 -7.48 7.72
C VAL A 38 -4.17 -8.02 6.59
N GLN A 39 -3.32 -9.01 6.87
CA GLN A 39 -2.44 -9.66 5.92
C GLN A 39 -3.24 -10.44 4.88
N SER A 40 -4.20 -11.26 5.34
CA SER A 40 -5.11 -12.00 4.46
C SER A 40 -6.01 -11.07 3.64
N THR A 41 -6.41 -9.91 4.21
CA THR A 41 -7.13 -8.87 3.47
C THR A 41 -6.25 -8.27 2.36
N ALA A 42 -4.96 -8.04 2.62
CA ALA A 42 -4.00 -7.59 1.60
C ALA A 42 -3.82 -8.64 0.49
N ALA A 43 -3.71 -9.92 0.86
CA ALA A 43 -3.61 -11.03 -0.09
C ALA A 43 -4.86 -11.12 -1.00
N LEU A 44 -6.07 -11.08 -0.42
CA LEU A 44 -7.33 -11.09 -1.17
C LEU A 44 -7.45 -9.88 -2.11
N SER A 45 -7.09 -8.70 -1.61
CA SER A 45 -7.09 -7.46 -2.41
C SER A 45 -6.16 -7.58 -3.61
N THR A 46 -4.93 -8.07 -3.37
CA THR A 46 -3.93 -8.30 -4.41
C THR A 46 -4.42 -9.29 -5.45
N ALA A 47 -4.98 -10.42 -5.02
CA ALA A 47 -5.51 -11.43 -5.95
C ALA A 47 -6.59 -10.84 -6.86
N LEU A 48 -7.57 -10.11 -6.31
CA LEU A 48 -8.65 -9.50 -7.07
C LEU A 48 -8.15 -8.43 -8.05
N LEU A 49 -7.24 -7.55 -7.61
CA LEU A 49 -6.62 -6.53 -8.46
C LEU A 49 -5.83 -7.17 -9.59
N ALA A 50 -4.99 -8.18 -9.28
CA ALA A 50 -4.19 -8.89 -10.27
C ALA A 50 -5.04 -9.70 -11.26
N MET A 51 -6.23 -10.16 -10.86
CA MET A 51 -7.22 -10.74 -11.77
C MET A 51 -7.95 -9.69 -12.62
N GLY A 52 -7.61 -8.40 -12.48
CA GLY A 52 -8.19 -7.31 -13.25
C GLY A 52 -9.59 -6.88 -12.77
N VAL A 53 -9.90 -7.02 -11.49
CA VAL A 53 -11.04 -6.31 -10.90
C VAL A 53 -10.67 -4.84 -10.80
N ASP A 54 -11.58 -3.96 -11.23
CA ASP A 54 -11.39 -2.51 -11.16
C ASP A 54 -11.11 -2.05 -9.71
N SER A 55 -10.04 -1.26 -9.51
CA SER A 55 -9.59 -0.85 -8.18
C SER A 55 -10.65 -0.07 -7.39
N GLY A 56 -11.51 0.71 -8.08
CA GLY A 56 -12.63 1.39 -7.46
C GLY A 56 -13.75 0.47 -6.97
N LYS A 57 -13.78 -0.80 -7.40
CA LYS A 57 -14.81 -1.79 -7.05
C LYS A 57 -14.33 -2.84 -6.07
N VAL A 58 -13.02 -3.09 -5.96
CA VAL A 58 -12.46 -4.16 -5.11
C VAL A 58 -12.90 -4.02 -3.66
N ALA A 59 -12.74 -2.84 -3.07
CA ALA A 59 -13.14 -2.61 -1.68
C ALA A 59 -14.63 -2.85 -1.45
N THR A 60 -15.50 -2.42 -2.38
CA THR A 60 -16.94 -2.66 -2.30
C THR A 60 -17.27 -4.15 -2.39
N SER A 61 -16.60 -4.88 -3.30
CA SER A 61 -16.79 -6.33 -3.45
C SER A 61 -16.36 -7.08 -2.18
N ILE A 62 -15.21 -6.76 -1.61
CA ILE A 62 -14.69 -7.37 -0.38
C ILE A 62 -15.64 -7.10 0.79
N ARG A 63 -16.09 -5.84 0.97
CA ARG A 63 -17.08 -5.51 2.03
C ARG A 63 -18.35 -6.34 1.89
N ARG A 64 -18.86 -6.54 0.67
CA ARG A 64 -20.04 -7.36 0.42
C ARG A 64 -19.80 -8.84 0.73
N MET A 65 -18.64 -9.38 0.36
CA MET A 65 -18.24 -10.73 0.71
C MET A 65 -18.23 -10.89 2.24
N TYR A 66 -17.52 -10.03 2.96
CA TYR A 66 -17.43 -10.11 4.43
C TYR A 66 -18.80 -10.00 5.08
N THR A 67 -19.62 -9.02 4.70
CA THR A 67 -20.95 -8.83 5.27
C THR A 67 -21.85 -10.02 5.02
N ASN A 68 -21.96 -10.46 3.77
CA ASN A 68 -22.95 -11.48 3.40
C ASN A 68 -22.55 -12.88 3.87
N LEU A 69 -21.26 -13.21 3.85
CA LEU A 69 -20.77 -14.54 4.25
C LEU A 69 -20.70 -14.72 5.77
N SER A 70 -20.71 -13.62 6.54
CA SER A 70 -20.70 -13.66 8.01
C SER A 70 -22.09 -13.54 8.65
N MET A 71 -23.17 -13.60 7.86
CA MET A 71 -24.55 -13.41 8.38
C MET A 71 -24.99 -14.50 9.37
N GLY A 72 -24.48 -15.73 9.25
CA GLY A 72 -24.83 -16.85 10.12
C GLY A 72 -26.33 -17.08 10.17
N SER A 73 -26.90 -17.10 11.38
CA SER A 73 -28.36 -17.25 11.59
C SER A 73 -29.24 -16.12 11.05
N LYS A 74 -28.61 -15.03 10.59
CA LYS A 74 -29.30 -13.89 9.95
C LYS A 74 -29.27 -13.96 8.41
N ALA A 75 -28.71 -15.04 7.85
CA ALA A 75 -28.79 -15.29 6.42
C ALA A 75 -30.25 -15.41 5.97
N THR A 76 -30.55 -14.92 4.78
CA THR A 76 -31.87 -15.07 4.17
C THR A 76 -32.14 -16.54 3.83
N ASP A 77 -33.41 -16.94 3.67
CA ASP A 77 -33.78 -18.29 3.24
C ASP A 77 -33.07 -18.69 1.94
N ALA A 78 -32.97 -17.75 0.98
CA ALA A 78 -32.28 -17.99 -0.28
C ALA A 78 -30.74 -18.22 -0.09
N GLN A 79 -30.10 -17.47 0.81
CA GLN A 79 -28.69 -17.68 1.15
C GLN A 79 -28.49 -19.02 1.87
N SER A 80 -29.36 -19.36 2.83
CA SER A 80 -29.30 -20.63 3.57
C SER A 80 -29.45 -21.81 2.61
N ALA A 81 -30.43 -21.78 1.71
CA ALA A 81 -30.60 -22.80 0.70
C ALA A 81 -29.41 -22.92 -0.27
N ALA A 82 -28.79 -21.78 -0.63
CA ALA A 82 -27.59 -21.77 -1.47
C ALA A 82 -26.39 -22.41 -0.74
N PHE A 83 -26.20 -22.11 0.55
CA PHE A 83 -25.16 -22.76 1.36
C PHE A 83 -25.38 -24.26 1.45
N GLU A 84 -26.62 -24.72 1.74
CA GLU A 84 -26.96 -26.15 1.83
C GLU A 84 -26.67 -26.90 0.52
N GLN A 85 -27.02 -26.32 -0.62
CA GLN A 85 -26.74 -26.91 -1.93
C GLN A 85 -25.21 -27.01 -2.23
N LEU A 86 -24.41 -26.19 -1.60
CA LEU A 86 -22.95 -26.22 -1.70
C LEU A 86 -22.30 -27.09 -0.60
N GLY A 87 -23.10 -27.70 0.28
CA GLY A 87 -22.63 -28.59 1.36
C GLY A 87 -22.24 -27.86 2.65
N PHE A 88 -22.71 -26.62 2.85
CA PHE A 88 -22.50 -25.84 4.07
C PHE A 88 -23.82 -25.53 4.77
N THR A 89 -23.74 -25.03 6.01
CA THR A 89 -24.83 -24.27 6.62
C THR A 89 -24.35 -22.85 6.84
N ALA A 90 -25.24 -21.84 6.73
CA ALA A 90 -24.88 -20.45 6.91
C ALA A 90 -24.26 -20.18 8.28
N GLU A 91 -24.77 -20.82 9.34
CA GLU A 91 -24.26 -20.69 10.71
C GLU A 91 -22.85 -21.28 10.87
N GLN A 92 -22.63 -22.50 10.34
CA GLN A 92 -21.32 -23.13 10.40
C GLN A 92 -20.30 -22.34 9.57
N PHE A 93 -20.69 -21.89 8.38
CA PHE A 93 -19.83 -21.11 7.52
C PHE A 93 -19.39 -19.79 8.19
N ALA A 94 -20.30 -19.09 8.88
CA ALA A 94 -19.94 -17.89 9.63
C ALA A 94 -18.96 -18.19 10.79
N LYS A 95 -19.06 -19.34 11.44
CA LYS A 95 -18.08 -19.79 12.45
C LYS A 95 -16.74 -20.14 11.82
N ASP A 96 -16.75 -20.80 10.67
CA ASP A 96 -15.53 -21.14 9.92
C ASP A 96 -14.81 -19.87 9.44
N MET A 97 -15.56 -18.86 9.01
CA MET A 97 -14.99 -17.52 8.71
C MET A 97 -14.29 -16.91 9.94
N GLN A 98 -14.87 -17.02 11.14
CA GLN A 98 -14.24 -16.51 12.36
C GLN A 98 -12.99 -17.30 12.77
N LYS A 99 -12.92 -18.57 12.43
CA LYS A 99 -11.81 -19.45 12.77
C LYS A 99 -10.65 -19.32 11.77
N ASP A 100 -10.95 -19.35 10.49
CA ASP A 100 -10.00 -19.29 9.37
C ASP A 100 -10.73 -18.81 8.11
N ALA A 101 -10.88 -17.51 7.98
CA ALA A 101 -11.60 -16.91 6.86
C ALA A 101 -10.98 -17.24 5.49
N PRO A 102 -9.64 -17.23 5.31
CA PRO A 102 -9.02 -17.67 4.06
C PRO A 102 -9.41 -19.08 3.65
N ALA A 103 -9.35 -20.04 4.58
CA ALA A 103 -9.74 -21.43 4.31
C ALA A 103 -11.24 -21.58 4.01
N ALA A 104 -12.10 -20.84 4.73
CA ALA A 104 -13.54 -20.82 4.48
C ALA A 104 -13.86 -20.27 3.08
N LEU A 105 -13.24 -19.15 2.68
CA LEU A 105 -13.39 -18.58 1.34
C LEU A 105 -12.90 -19.55 0.25
N LYS A 106 -11.73 -20.17 0.45
CA LYS A 106 -11.21 -21.19 -0.46
C LYS A 106 -12.20 -22.34 -0.66
N SER A 107 -12.76 -22.86 0.44
CA SER A 107 -13.75 -23.96 0.41
C SER A 107 -15.01 -23.56 -0.36
N LEU A 108 -15.54 -22.35 -0.11
CA LEU A 108 -16.72 -21.83 -0.79
C LEU A 108 -16.51 -21.69 -2.29
N PHE A 109 -15.44 -21.02 -2.71
CA PHE A 109 -15.16 -20.79 -4.14
C PHE A 109 -14.82 -22.10 -4.87
N THR A 110 -14.18 -23.05 -4.19
CA THR A 110 -14.01 -24.42 -4.72
C THR A 110 -15.37 -25.09 -4.94
N ALA A 111 -16.26 -25.07 -3.94
CA ALA A 111 -17.60 -25.67 -4.05
C ALA A 111 -18.43 -25.02 -5.16
N ILE A 112 -18.38 -23.69 -5.32
CA ILE A 112 -19.04 -22.99 -6.44
C ILE A 112 -18.40 -23.42 -7.78
N GLY A 113 -17.09 -23.53 -7.85
CA GLY A 113 -16.35 -23.92 -9.06
C GLY A 113 -16.69 -25.31 -9.58
N THR A 114 -17.08 -26.24 -8.70
CA THR A 114 -17.53 -27.59 -9.09
C THR A 114 -18.96 -27.64 -9.62
N GLN A 115 -19.74 -26.56 -9.42
CA GLN A 115 -21.11 -26.50 -9.92
C GLN A 115 -21.17 -26.28 -11.45
N PRO A 116 -22.26 -26.71 -12.11
CA PRO A 116 -22.50 -26.39 -13.52
C PRO A 116 -22.42 -24.88 -13.78
N LYS A 117 -21.81 -24.48 -14.89
CA LYS A 117 -21.53 -23.06 -15.22
C LYS A 117 -22.76 -22.16 -15.20
N ASP A 118 -23.91 -22.70 -15.64
CA ASP A 118 -25.19 -21.99 -15.63
C ASP A 118 -25.69 -21.68 -14.22
N LYS A 119 -25.29 -22.44 -13.20
CA LYS A 119 -25.68 -22.23 -11.79
C LYS A 119 -24.71 -21.33 -11.02
N GLN A 120 -23.44 -21.26 -11.42
CA GLN A 120 -22.40 -20.54 -10.68
C GLN A 120 -22.76 -19.07 -10.44
N VAL A 121 -23.26 -18.37 -11.46
CA VAL A 121 -23.67 -16.96 -11.33
C VAL A 121 -24.82 -16.79 -10.33
N GLY A 122 -25.74 -17.74 -10.27
CA GLY A 122 -26.84 -17.76 -9.29
C GLY A 122 -26.31 -17.83 -7.85
N TYR A 123 -25.39 -18.74 -7.56
CA TYR A 123 -24.76 -18.85 -6.25
C TYR A 123 -23.99 -17.57 -5.89
N LEU A 124 -23.17 -17.05 -6.80
CA LEU A 124 -22.41 -15.83 -6.57
C LEU A 124 -23.32 -14.64 -6.27
N LYS A 125 -24.40 -14.47 -7.02
CA LYS A 125 -25.38 -13.41 -6.78
C LYS A 125 -26.08 -13.54 -5.44
N THR A 126 -26.53 -14.77 -5.09
CA THR A 126 -27.26 -15.03 -3.86
C THR A 126 -26.37 -14.86 -2.63
N LEU A 127 -25.15 -15.40 -2.66
CA LEU A 127 -24.26 -15.40 -1.51
C LEU A 127 -23.48 -14.10 -1.36
N LEU A 128 -23.02 -13.49 -2.46
CA LEU A 128 -22.14 -12.31 -2.41
C LEU A 128 -22.88 -11.01 -2.70
N GLY A 129 -24.03 -11.08 -3.37
CA GLY A 129 -24.78 -9.92 -3.83
C GLY A 129 -24.27 -9.37 -5.16
N GLN A 130 -25.09 -8.50 -5.77
CA GLN A 130 -24.87 -7.98 -7.14
C GLN A 130 -23.49 -7.35 -7.37
N TRP A 131 -22.97 -6.60 -6.39
CA TRP A 131 -21.71 -5.87 -6.51
C TRP A 131 -20.45 -6.71 -6.38
N ALA A 132 -20.56 -7.97 -5.97
CA ALA A 132 -19.43 -8.87 -5.78
C ALA A 132 -19.44 -10.06 -6.77
N ILE A 133 -20.36 -10.13 -7.71
CA ILE A 133 -20.46 -11.23 -8.68
C ILE A 133 -19.19 -11.33 -9.51
N GLU A 134 -18.69 -10.22 -10.06
CA GLU A 134 -17.48 -10.20 -10.88
C GLU A 134 -16.27 -10.72 -10.10
N SER A 135 -16.06 -10.19 -8.90
CA SER A 135 -14.97 -10.60 -8.02
C SER A 135 -15.08 -12.08 -7.62
N GLY A 136 -16.29 -12.53 -7.29
CA GLY A 136 -16.56 -13.95 -6.99
C GLY A 136 -16.31 -14.87 -8.17
N ALA A 137 -16.69 -14.46 -9.39
CA ALA A 137 -16.45 -15.22 -10.60
C ALA A 137 -14.96 -15.35 -10.91
N LYS A 138 -14.18 -14.26 -10.71
CA LYS A 138 -12.72 -14.27 -10.88
C LYS A 138 -12.04 -15.17 -9.85
N LEU A 139 -12.44 -15.10 -8.57
CA LEU A 139 -11.95 -16.02 -7.54
C LEU A 139 -12.31 -17.48 -7.85
N THR A 140 -13.54 -17.77 -8.27
CA THR A 140 -13.95 -19.13 -8.65
C THR A 140 -13.13 -19.65 -9.84
N GLY A 141 -12.78 -18.79 -10.79
CA GLY A 141 -12.02 -19.16 -12.00
C GLY A 141 -10.51 -19.24 -11.78
N ASN A 142 -9.95 -18.59 -10.77
CA ASN A 142 -8.51 -18.53 -10.52
C ASN A 142 -8.19 -18.47 -9.01
N LEU A 143 -8.66 -19.49 -8.30
CA LEU A 143 -8.49 -19.58 -6.84
C LEU A 143 -7.01 -19.74 -6.45
N ASP A 144 -6.21 -20.36 -7.30
CA ASP A 144 -4.77 -20.59 -7.07
C ASP A 144 -4.00 -19.28 -6.89
N LEU A 145 -4.42 -18.22 -7.58
CA LEU A 145 -3.79 -16.91 -7.41
C LEU A 145 -4.04 -16.34 -6.00
N PHE A 146 -5.25 -16.52 -5.46
CA PHE A 146 -5.54 -16.12 -4.08
C PHE A 146 -4.75 -16.95 -3.07
N VAL A 147 -4.66 -18.27 -3.27
CA VAL A 147 -3.84 -19.13 -2.41
C VAL A 147 -2.38 -18.70 -2.46
N LYS A 148 -1.86 -18.43 -3.64
CA LYS A 148 -0.47 -17.97 -3.80
C LYS A 148 -0.21 -16.64 -3.08
N THR A 149 -1.13 -15.67 -3.16
CA THR A 149 -0.97 -14.41 -2.44
C THR A 149 -1.02 -14.58 -0.92
N LEU A 150 -1.81 -15.53 -0.41
CA LEU A 150 -1.82 -15.91 1.01
C LEU A 150 -0.50 -16.55 1.45
N ASP A 151 0.03 -17.49 0.66
CA ASP A 151 1.32 -18.12 0.92
C ASP A 151 2.46 -17.08 0.91
N ASP A 152 2.39 -16.09 0.04
CA ASP A 152 3.39 -15.05 -0.06
C ASP A 152 3.40 -14.12 1.17
N VAL A 153 2.24 -13.76 1.71
CA VAL A 153 2.17 -12.96 2.95
C VAL A 153 2.45 -13.78 4.20
N GLY A 154 2.31 -15.11 4.13
CA GLY A 154 2.66 -16.04 5.21
C GLY A 154 4.16 -16.32 5.31
N ASP A 155 4.94 -16.07 4.25
CA ASP A 155 6.37 -16.38 4.18
C ASP A 155 7.23 -15.12 4.36
N ALA A 156 7.69 -14.90 5.60
CA ALA A 156 8.52 -13.73 5.94
C ALA A 156 9.82 -13.64 5.12
N SER A 157 10.33 -14.75 4.60
CA SER A 157 11.56 -14.75 3.80
C SER A 157 11.38 -14.04 2.45
N LYS A 158 10.16 -13.97 1.94
CA LYS A 158 9.83 -13.32 0.67
C LYS A 158 9.74 -11.80 0.79
N TYR A 159 9.09 -11.29 1.83
CA TYR A 159 8.78 -9.86 1.92
C TYR A 159 9.68 -9.06 2.87
N ASN A 160 10.38 -9.71 3.82
CA ASN A 160 11.22 -8.99 4.77
C ASN A 160 12.23 -8.06 4.08
N GLY A 161 12.17 -6.77 4.46
CA GLY A 161 13.01 -5.73 3.90
C GLY A 161 12.67 -5.32 2.47
N SER A 162 11.50 -5.70 1.94
CA SER A 162 11.06 -5.33 0.59
C SER A 162 11.02 -3.82 0.39
N MET A 163 10.44 -3.07 1.33
CA MET A 163 10.45 -1.61 1.28
C MET A 163 11.85 -1.01 1.29
N TYR A 164 12.74 -1.55 2.12
CA TYR A 164 14.11 -1.08 2.19
C TYR A 164 14.87 -1.32 0.88
N LYS A 165 14.72 -2.52 0.30
CA LYS A 165 15.33 -2.85 -0.99
C LYS A 165 14.83 -1.93 -2.10
N GLU A 166 13.51 -1.71 -2.19
CA GLU A 166 12.94 -0.81 -3.19
C GLU A 166 13.38 0.64 -2.99
N PHE A 167 13.44 1.10 -1.72
CA PHE A 167 13.96 2.42 -1.39
C PHE A 167 15.42 2.58 -1.86
N MET A 168 16.28 1.60 -1.59
CA MET A 168 17.67 1.62 -2.04
C MET A 168 17.77 1.66 -3.57
N LEU A 169 16.99 0.81 -4.27
CA LEU A 169 16.95 0.82 -5.75
C LEU A 169 16.49 2.18 -6.30
N LYS A 170 15.48 2.79 -5.68
CA LYS A 170 15.03 4.14 -6.07
C LYS A 170 16.08 5.20 -5.79
N CYS A 171 16.86 5.08 -4.70
CA CYS A 171 17.97 6.00 -4.42
C CYS A 171 19.10 5.90 -5.44
N GLU A 172 19.29 4.75 -6.06
CA GLU A 172 20.31 4.53 -7.08
C GLU A 172 19.94 5.10 -8.46
N THR A 173 18.67 5.43 -8.69
CA THR A 173 18.23 5.98 -9.98
C THR A 173 18.57 7.47 -10.09
N SER A 174 19.08 7.89 -11.26
CA SER A 174 19.43 9.29 -11.55
C SER A 174 18.26 10.26 -11.32
N GLU A 175 17.01 9.84 -11.55
CA GLU A 175 15.82 10.64 -11.33
C GLU A 175 15.57 10.91 -9.83
N SER A 176 15.82 9.93 -8.97
CA SER A 176 15.71 10.11 -7.52
C SER A 176 16.81 10.99 -6.97
N VAL A 177 18.04 10.86 -7.49
CA VAL A 177 19.15 11.77 -7.15
C VAL A 177 18.81 13.20 -7.53
N LEU A 178 18.25 13.44 -8.72
CA LEU A 178 17.80 14.77 -9.16
C LEU A 178 16.64 15.30 -8.31
N THR A 179 15.71 14.45 -7.90
CA THR A 179 14.58 14.82 -7.02
C THR A 179 15.07 15.16 -5.60
N MET A 180 16.02 14.38 -5.07
CA MET A 180 16.66 14.65 -3.77
C MET A 180 17.49 15.95 -3.83
N LEU A 181 18.26 16.17 -4.90
CA LEU A 181 18.98 17.42 -5.15
C LEU A 181 18.02 18.61 -5.25
N GLY A 182 16.89 18.46 -5.95
CA GLY A 182 15.84 19.48 -6.02
C GLY A 182 15.20 19.79 -4.67
N SER A 183 15.04 18.80 -3.82
CA SER A 183 14.51 18.96 -2.46
C SER A 183 15.53 19.59 -1.52
N ALA A 184 16.79 19.16 -1.59
CA ALA A 184 17.91 19.76 -0.86
C ALA A 184 18.13 21.20 -1.29
N TRP A 185 18.05 21.50 -2.60
CA TRP A 185 18.11 22.86 -3.14
C TRP A 185 16.98 23.74 -2.64
N ARG A 186 15.74 23.20 -2.53
CA ARG A 186 14.62 23.93 -1.91
C ARG A 186 14.88 24.24 -0.44
N ALA A 187 15.40 23.28 0.33
CA ALA A 187 15.74 23.48 1.73
C ALA A 187 16.84 24.56 1.90
N VAL A 188 17.88 24.50 1.08
CA VAL A 188 18.94 25.53 1.04
C VAL A 188 18.37 26.89 0.68
N ARG A 189 17.45 26.98 -0.30
CA ARG A 189 16.80 28.26 -0.66
C ARG A 189 15.94 28.82 0.47
N ILE A 190 15.25 27.97 1.24
CA ILE A 190 14.45 28.38 2.40
C ILE A 190 15.37 28.86 3.51
N GLU A 191 16.44 28.13 3.80
CA GLU A 191 17.39 28.46 4.85
C GLU A 191 18.15 29.75 4.52
N VAL A 192 18.65 29.87 3.29
CA VAL A 192 19.27 31.12 2.80
C VAL A 192 18.25 32.25 2.79
N GLY A 193 17.00 32.01 2.36
CA GLY A 193 15.94 33.01 2.37
C GLY A 193 15.62 33.51 3.79
N ASN A 194 15.51 32.61 4.76
CA ASN A 194 15.22 32.94 6.14
C ASN A 194 16.35 33.72 6.82
N ASN A 195 17.61 33.40 6.48
CA ASN A 195 18.77 34.11 7.01
C ASN A 195 19.06 35.43 6.26
N PHE A 196 18.62 35.55 4.99
CA PHE A 196 18.82 36.73 4.14
C PHE A 196 17.71 37.78 4.31
N LEU A 197 16.46 37.35 4.63
CA LEU A 197 15.34 38.29 4.84
C LEU A 197 15.56 39.31 5.95
N PRO A 198 16.13 38.98 7.12
CA PRO A 198 16.51 39.97 8.12
C PRO A 198 17.55 40.98 7.61
N VAL A 199 18.59 40.46 6.89
CA VAL A 199 19.65 41.31 6.30
C VAL A 199 19.08 42.25 5.24
N LEU A 200 18.13 41.78 4.40
CA LEU A 200 17.46 42.64 3.42
C LEU A 200 16.53 43.67 4.07
N LYS A 201 15.88 43.35 5.19
CA LYS A 201 15.11 44.33 5.97
C LYS A 201 15.98 45.40 6.58
N ASP A 202 17.17 45.02 7.07
CA ASP A 202 18.14 45.96 7.62
C ASP A 202 18.76 46.81 6.51
N VAL A 203 19.01 46.25 5.30
CA VAL A 203 19.53 46.97 4.13
C VAL A 203 18.48 47.93 3.53
N ALA A 204 17.20 47.61 3.58
CA ALA A 204 16.14 48.52 3.14
C ALA A 204 16.05 49.80 4.01
N GLY A 205 16.61 49.77 5.23
CA GLY A 205 16.72 50.90 6.13
C GLY A 205 18.03 51.67 6.07
N PHE A 206 19.08 51.15 5.44
CA PHE A 206 20.42 51.70 5.40
C PHE A 206 20.97 51.79 3.96
N GLY A 207 20.92 52.90 3.35
CA GLY A 207 21.40 53.31 2.03
C GLY A 207 22.48 52.47 1.31
N ILE A 208 22.86 52.95 0.10
CA ILE A 208 23.68 52.34 -0.95
C ILE A 208 25.05 51.75 -0.49
N GLU A 209 25.57 52.15 0.66
CA GLU A 209 26.85 51.63 1.19
C GLU A 209 26.81 50.13 1.53
N LYS A 210 25.71 49.63 2.13
CA LYS A 210 25.59 48.21 2.45
C LYS A 210 25.32 47.31 1.25
N LEU A 211 24.84 47.84 0.14
CA LEU A 211 24.76 47.11 -1.11
C LEU A 211 26.12 46.75 -1.68
N ASN A 212 27.12 47.57 -1.45
CA ASN A 212 28.50 47.28 -1.84
C ASN A 212 29.15 46.20 -0.97
N ASP A 213 28.83 46.16 0.35
CA ASP A 213 29.30 45.09 1.25
C ASP A 213 28.65 43.73 0.87
N LEU A 214 27.38 43.73 0.50
CA LEU A 214 26.68 42.56 0.00
C LEU A 214 27.28 42.07 -1.32
N ARG A 215 27.59 42.98 -2.26
CA ARG A 215 28.24 42.65 -3.52
C ARG A 215 29.64 42.08 -3.33
N ALA A 216 30.37 42.54 -2.32
CA ALA A 216 31.68 42.01 -1.95
C ALA A 216 31.60 40.60 -1.32
N ALA A 217 30.51 40.28 -0.61
CA ALA A 217 30.29 38.97 0.02
C ALA A 217 29.75 37.90 -0.94
N LEU A 218 29.16 38.29 -2.08
CA LEU A 218 28.60 37.33 -3.07
C LEU A 218 29.59 36.29 -3.58
N PRO A 219 30.87 36.60 -3.88
CA PRO A 219 31.84 35.59 -4.30
C PRO A 219 32.10 34.52 -3.25
N ASP A 220 32.20 34.88 -1.97
CA ASP A 220 32.41 33.96 -0.85
C ASP A 220 31.21 33.04 -0.65
N ILE A 221 30.00 33.57 -0.79
CA ILE A 221 28.75 32.77 -0.71
C ILE A 221 28.71 31.78 -1.89
N ALA A 222 29.03 32.23 -3.10
CA ALA A 222 29.07 31.38 -4.28
C ALA A 222 30.09 30.24 -4.13
N GLU A 223 31.28 30.55 -3.60
CA GLU A 223 32.31 29.54 -3.35
C GLU A 223 31.91 28.53 -2.28
N ARG A 224 31.28 28.96 -1.20
CA ARG A 224 30.74 28.04 -0.17
C ARG A 224 29.64 27.14 -0.72
N VAL A 225 28.75 27.68 -1.54
CA VAL A 225 27.71 26.88 -2.24
C VAL A 225 28.36 25.88 -3.18
N ARG A 226 29.40 26.27 -3.93
CA ARG A 226 30.17 25.37 -4.79
C ARG A 226 30.81 24.22 -4.00
N GLN A 227 31.45 24.53 -2.86
CA GLN A 227 32.05 23.52 -1.97
C GLN A 227 31.06 22.54 -1.41
N VAL A 228 29.86 23.02 -1.03
CA VAL A 228 28.77 22.13 -0.58
C VAL A 228 28.29 21.21 -1.70
N ILE A 229 28.13 21.74 -2.91
CA ILE A 229 27.72 20.95 -4.08
C ILE A 229 28.80 19.91 -4.41
N GLU A 230 30.09 20.29 -4.45
CA GLU A 230 31.19 19.35 -4.67
C GLU A 230 31.30 18.29 -3.59
N TYR A 231 31.09 18.65 -2.31
CA TYR A 231 31.04 17.71 -1.22
C TYR A 231 29.89 16.70 -1.39
N LEU A 232 28.70 17.16 -1.77
CA LEU A 232 27.53 16.30 -2.01
C LEU A 232 27.75 15.38 -3.21
N LEU A 233 28.36 15.88 -4.29
CA LEU A 233 28.67 15.07 -5.49
C LEU A 233 29.73 14.00 -5.20
N ASN A 234 30.76 14.35 -4.41
CA ASN A 234 31.86 13.44 -4.10
C ASN A 234 31.55 12.47 -2.94
N ASN A 235 30.52 12.71 -2.15
CA ASN A 235 30.15 11.91 -0.99
C ASN A 235 28.67 11.49 -0.98
N GLY A 236 28.07 11.37 -2.14
CA GLY A 236 26.62 11.04 -2.28
C GLY A 236 26.22 9.81 -1.49
N ASP A 237 27.04 8.76 -1.47
CA ASP A 237 26.80 7.52 -0.71
C ASP A 237 26.80 7.76 0.81
N LYS A 238 27.69 8.63 1.32
CA LYS A 238 27.76 8.96 2.75
C LYS A 238 26.59 9.84 3.19
N VAL A 239 26.15 10.74 2.32
CA VAL A 239 24.99 11.61 2.56
C VAL A 239 23.72 10.79 2.58
N ALA A 240 23.55 9.85 1.65
CA ALA A 240 22.42 8.92 1.62
C ALA A 240 22.37 8.06 2.88
N THR A 241 23.53 7.54 3.34
CA THR A 241 23.62 6.73 4.56
C THR A 241 23.30 7.55 5.83
N THR A 242 23.72 8.81 5.86
CA THR A 242 23.44 9.70 7.01
C THR A 242 21.96 10.08 7.07
N ILE A 243 21.33 10.37 5.93
CA ILE A 243 19.89 10.65 5.86
C ILE A 243 19.08 9.42 6.22
N ALA A 244 19.48 8.22 5.77
CA ALA A 244 18.86 6.96 6.17
C ALA A 244 19.00 6.70 7.68
N GLY A 245 20.17 6.99 8.28
CA GLY A 245 20.41 6.89 9.72
C GLY A 245 19.54 7.84 10.55
N ILE A 246 19.29 9.05 10.07
CA ILE A 246 18.39 10.02 10.71
C ILE A 246 16.94 9.53 10.63
N GLY A 247 16.53 8.96 9.49
CA GLY A 247 15.19 8.39 9.31
C GLY A 247 14.91 7.22 10.27
N THR A 248 15.89 6.35 10.49
CA THR A 248 15.76 5.21 11.43
C THR A 248 15.77 5.66 12.90
N ALA A 249 16.55 6.68 13.25
CA ALA A 249 16.55 7.26 14.59
C ALA A 249 15.21 7.93 14.93
N TRP A 250 14.58 8.58 13.93
CA TRP A 250 13.25 9.20 14.09
C TRP A 250 12.13 8.18 14.23
N ALA A 251 12.21 7.05 13.54
CA ALA A 251 11.25 5.96 13.65
C ALA A 251 11.34 5.21 15.00
N GLY A 252 12.49 5.22 15.66
CA GLY A 252 12.70 4.61 16.98
C GLY A 252 12.30 5.47 18.19
N MET A 253 11.88 6.73 17.96
CA MET A 253 11.46 7.67 19.03
C MET A 253 9.93 7.84 19.13
N ARG A 254 9.14 6.94 18.53
CA ARG A 254 7.67 6.93 18.68
C ARG A 254 7.18 5.69 19.36
#